data_a6dabe6b799b747e5d81bdb4f1c53ee2
#
_entry.id   a6dabe6b799b747e5d81bdb4f1c53ee2
#
_cell.length_a   1.000
_cell.length_b   1.000
_cell.length_c   1.000
_cell.angle_alpha   90.00
_cell.angle_beta   90.00
_cell.angle_gamma   90.00
#
_symmetry.space_group_name_H-M   'P 1'
#
loop_
_entity.id
_entity.type
_entity.pdbx_description
1 polymer ?
#
loop_
_entity_poly.entity_id
_entity_poly.type
_entity_poly.pdbx_seq_one_letter_code
_entity_poly.pdbx_strand_id
1 'polypeptide(L)'
;MQVPCTLTHPRMRLRSSPFPNLSQHFYRVFNPPCTPTSSCRSYLSTMSALSTPKETLSTPNDATPKTHHPLQVAKRLEKFKTTIFTQMSLLAIKHGAINLGQGFPNFDGPDFVKEAAIQAIRDGKNQYARGYGVPDLNFAIADRFKKDTGLTVDPEKEVTVTSGCTGAIAATMLGLINPGDEVIMFAPFYDSYEATLSMAGAKIKGITLCPPDFAVPIEELKSAISKNTRAIIINTPHNPTGKMFTQEELQVIASLCIENDVLVFTDEVYDKLAFDMDHISMASLPGMFERTVTMNSLGKTFSLTGWKIGWAIAPPHLTWGVRQAHSFLTFATSTPMQWATAAALRAPDSYFVELKRDYMVKRAILVEGLKAVGFKVFPSSGTYFVVVDHTPFGLENDVAFCEYLIKEVGVVAIPTSVFYLNPEEGKNLVRFTFCKDEQTLRAAVERMKENLKRK
;
A
#
# COMPACT_ATOMS: atom_id res chain seq x y z
N MET A 1 -31.39 -1.33 -68.43
CA MET A 1 -32.70 -1.72 -67.88
C MET A 1 -32.64 -1.55 -66.37
N GLN A 2 -33.36 -0.52 -65.90
CA GLN A 2 -33.53 -0.17 -64.49
C GLN A 2 -34.63 -1.03 -63.90
N VAL A 3 -34.47 -1.49 -62.68
CA VAL A 3 -35.57 -1.69 -61.75
C VAL A 3 -35.08 -1.37 -60.34
N PRO A 4 -35.69 -0.45 -59.58
CA PRO A 4 -35.34 -0.15 -58.20
C PRO A 4 -36.14 -1.01 -57.22
N CYS A 5 -35.53 -1.45 -56.13
CA CYS A 5 -36.23 -2.11 -55.03
C CYS A 5 -36.14 -1.25 -53.77
N THR A 6 -37.24 -0.63 -53.43
CA THR A 6 -37.51 0.09 -52.20
C THR A 6 -37.86 -0.89 -51.08
N LEU A 7 -37.15 -0.88 -49.96
CA LEU A 7 -37.55 -1.53 -48.73
C LEU A 7 -37.69 -0.50 -47.64
N THR A 8 -38.93 -0.34 -47.20
CA THR A 8 -39.41 0.51 -46.10
C THR A 8 -39.08 -0.12 -44.73
N HIS A 9 -38.41 0.64 -43.87
CA HIS A 9 -38.25 0.28 -42.45
C HIS A 9 -39.48 0.71 -41.63
N PRO A 10 -40.00 -0.12 -40.74
CA PRO A 10 -40.96 0.31 -39.73
C PRO A 10 -40.26 0.93 -38.54
N ARG A 11 -40.62 2.16 -38.20
CA ARG A 11 -40.24 2.85 -36.97
C ARG A 11 -40.89 2.17 -35.75
N MET A 12 -40.11 1.54 -34.86
CA MET A 12 -40.56 1.15 -33.54
C MET A 12 -40.53 2.35 -32.61
N ARG A 13 -41.70 2.72 -32.11
CA ARG A 13 -41.87 3.71 -31.04
C ARG A 13 -41.47 3.07 -29.71
N LEU A 14 -40.42 3.58 -29.08
CA LEU A 14 -40.09 3.32 -27.68
C LEU A 14 -41.14 3.96 -26.78
N ARG A 15 -41.87 3.12 -26.04
CA ARG A 15 -42.71 3.57 -24.93
C ARG A 15 -41.81 3.81 -23.73
N SER A 16 -41.86 5.04 -23.21
CA SER A 16 -41.29 5.44 -21.93
C SER A 16 -42.06 4.77 -20.79
N SER A 17 -41.41 3.94 -19.98
CA SER A 17 -41.93 3.51 -18.68
C SER A 17 -41.26 4.33 -17.59
N PRO A 18 -42.04 4.81 -16.60
CA PRO A 18 -41.50 5.59 -15.48
C PRO A 18 -41.03 4.66 -14.37
N PHE A 19 -39.75 4.62 -14.10
CA PHE A 19 -39.24 4.11 -12.82
C PHE A 19 -38.84 5.30 -11.95
N PRO A 20 -39.33 5.38 -10.71
CA PRO A 20 -38.94 6.47 -9.80
C PRO A 20 -37.58 6.22 -9.19
N ASN A 21 -36.84 7.32 -8.98
CA ASN A 21 -35.53 7.41 -8.33
C ASN A 21 -35.44 6.60 -7.02
N LEU A 22 -34.62 5.59 -6.99
CA LEU A 22 -34.34 4.73 -5.83
C LEU A 22 -33.16 5.24 -4.97
N SER A 23 -32.69 6.46 -5.14
CA SER A 23 -31.53 6.99 -4.39
C SER A 23 -31.83 7.59 -3.02
N GLN A 24 -33.07 7.61 -2.54
CA GLN A 24 -33.42 8.15 -1.21
C GLN A 24 -33.96 7.14 -0.19
N HIS A 25 -34.01 5.83 -0.51
CA HIS A 25 -34.62 4.83 0.39
C HIS A 25 -33.62 3.98 1.18
N PHE A 26 -32.33 4.05 0.92
CA PHE A 26 -31.33 3.22 1.63
C PHE A 26 -30.79 3.82 2.94
N TYR A 27 -31.10 5.09 3.26
CA TYR A 27 -30.63 5.71 4.52
C TYR A 27 -31.58 5.59 5.71
N ARG A 28 -32.76 4.95 5.55
CA ARG A 28 -33.79 4.86 6.63
C ARG A 28 -33.98 3.48 7.27
N VAL A 29 -33.22 2.44 6.86
CA VAL A 29 -33.43 1.08 7.38
C VAL A 29 -32.52 0.73 8.58
N PHE A 30 -31.52 1.52 8.91
CA PHE A 30 -30.56 1.20 9.99
C PHE A 30 -30.58 2.11 11.22
N ASN A 31 -31.52 3.05 11.36
CA ASN A 31 -31.69 3.79 12.60
C ASN A 31 -33.19 4.04 12.90
N PRO A 32 -33.89 3.14 13.58
CA PRO A 32 -35.16 3.49 14.17
C PRO A 32 -34.91 4.39 15.41
N PRO A 33 -35.69 5.47 15.60
CA PRO A 33 -35.61 6.25 16.82
C PRO A 33 -36.12 5.40 17.99
N CYS A 34 -35.27 5.13 18.97
CA CYS A 34 -35.66 4.53 20.25
C CYS A 34 -36.55 5.53 21.03
N THR A 35 -37.82 5.26 21.08
CA THR A 35 -38.69 5.81 22.13
C THR A 35 -38.48 4.99 23.42
N PRO A 36 -38.36 5.61 24.59
CA PRO A 36 -38.16 4.87 25.81
C PRO A 36 -39.47 4.25 26.29
N THR A 37 -39.58 2.92 26.13
CA THR A 37 -40.63 2.15 26.84
C THR A 37 -40.12 1.65 28.18
N SER A 38 -41.02 1.61 29.14
CA SER A 38 -40.82 1.44 30.59
C SER A 38 -40.23 0.10 31.08
N SER A 39 -39.62 -0.73 30.24
CA SER A 39 -39.07 -2.03 30.63
C SER A 39 -37.53 -2.06 30.85
N CYS A 40 -36.82 -0.96 30.63
CA CYS A 40 -35.36 -0.87 30.85
C CYS A 40 -34.95 -0.44 32.26
N ARG A 41 -35.90 -0.29 33.22
CA ARG A 41 -35.57 0.12 34.61
C ARG A 41 -35.29 -1.03 35.58
N SER A 42 -35.43 -2.29 35.19
CA SER A 42 -35.27 -3.42 36.10
C SER A 42 -33.88 -4.08 36.10
N TYR A 43 -32.95 -3.66 35.24
CA TYR A 43 -31.62 -4.27 35.20
C TYR A 43 -30.50 -3.46 35.86
N LEU A 44 -30.79 -2.27 36.41
CA LEU A 44 -29.80 -1.43 37.08
C LEU A 44 -29.95 -1.37 38.65
N SER A 45 -30.91 -2.11 39.23
CA SER A 45 -31.16 -2.08 40.69
C SER A 45 -30.68 -3.31 41.44
N THR A 46 -29.97 -4.25 40.85
CA THR A 46 -29.52 -5.49 41.55
C THR A 46 -27.99 -5.58 41.74
N MET A 47 -27.24 -4.49 41.62
CA MET A 47 -25.81 -4.48 41.91
C MET A 47 -25.38 -3.60 43.08
N SER A 48 -26.26 -3.41 44.09
CA SER A 48 -25.86 -2.77 45.35
C SER A 48 -26.51 -3.47 46.52
N ALA A 49 -26.06 -4.65 46.87
CA ALA A 49 -26.14 -5.25 48.22
C ALA A 49 -25.50 -6.65 48.23
N LEU A 50 -24.21 -6.76 48.35
CA LEU A 50 -23.55 -7.94 48.89
C LEU A 50 -22.47 -7.47 49.83
N SER A 51 -22.86 -7.46 51.12
CA SER A 51 -21.99 -7.28 52.26
C SER A 51 -21.04 -8.45 52.40
N THR A 52 -19.80 -8.13 52.73
CA THR A 52 -18.69 -9.02 53.04
C THR A 52 -18.95 -9.88 54.28
N PRO A 53 -18.66 -11.18 54.26
CA PRO A 53 -18.27 -11.91 55.47
C PRO A 53 -16.75 -11.89 55.63
N LYS A 54 -16.29 -11.44 56.82
CA LYS A 54 -14.94 -11.69 57.30
C LYS A 54 -14.82 -13.16 57.68
N GLU A 55 -14.05 -13.93 56.97
CA GLU A 55 -13.50 -15.19 57.45
C GLU A 55 -11.97 -15.13 57.42
N THR A 56 -11.42 -15.18 58.59
CA THR A 56 -10.00 -15.43 58.86
C THR A 56 -9.70 -16.90 58.62
N LEU A 57 -8.95 -17.21 57.56
CA LEU A 57 -8.36 -18.54 57.39
C LEU A 57 -6.84 -18.41 57.24
N SER A 58 -6.20 -19.21 58.07
CA SER A 58 -4.76 -19.40 58.21
C SER A 58 -4.06 -19.78 56.92
N THR A 59 -2.89 -19.19 56.71
CA THR A 59 -1.93 -19.47 55.63
C THR A 59 -1.37 -20.89 55.72
N PRO A 60 -1.19 -21.54 54.56
CA PRO A 60 0.04 -22.29 54.30
C PRO A 60 0.89 -21.52 53.25
N ASN A 61 2.12 -21.25 53.64
CA ASN A 61 3.20 -20.84 52.78
C ASN A 61 3.42 -21.88 51.68
N ASP A 62 3.65 -21.43 50.50
CA ASP A 62 4.25 -21.89 49.27
C ASP A 62 3.30 -21.74 48.04
N ALA A 63 3.11 -20.50 47.65
CA ALA A 63 2.77 -20.21 46.27
C ALA A 63 3.84 -19.26 45.74
N THR A 64 4.74 -19.79 44.92
CA THR A 64 5.52 -18.97 43.98
C THR A 64 4.60 -17.95 43.34
N PRO A 65 4.96 -16.65 43.32
CA PRO A 65 4.10 -15.64 42.70
C PRO A 65 3.91 -16.04 41.24
N LYS A 66 2.67 -16.37 40.88
CA LYS A 66 2.30 -16.40 39.44
C LYS A 66 2.63 -15.02 38.93
N THR A 67 3.68 -14.91 38.14
CA THR A 67 3.98 -13.71 37.41
C THR A 67 2.80 -13.49 36.45
N HIS A 68 1.80 -12.73 36.92
CA HIS A 68 0.77 -12.19 36.02
C HIS A 68 1.51 -11.24 35.08
N HIS A 69 1.81 -11.73 33.86
CA HIS A 69 2.19 -10.81 32.80
C HIS A 69 1.03 -9.84 32.63
N PRO A 70 1.22 -8.54 32.78
CA PRO A 70 0.18 -7.58 32.48
C PRO A 70 -0.30 -7.85 31.07
N LEU A 71 -1.61 -7.64 30.81
CA LEU A 71 -2.19 -7.79 29.46
C LEU A 71 -1.54 -6.76 28.53
N GLN A 72 -0.44 -7.14 27.92
CA GLN A 72 0.35 -6.29 27.03
C GLN A 72 0.34 -6.89 25.61
N VAL A 73 0.48 -6.02 24.63
CA VAL A 73 0.74 -6.45 23.26
C VAL A 73 2.05 -7.23 23.20
N ALA A 74 2.22 -8.05 22.14
CA ALA A 74 3.46 -8.79 21.96
C ALA A 74 4.66 -7.82 21.92
N LYS A 75 5.71 -8.09 22.69
CA LYS A 75 6.91 -7.23 22.86
C LYS A 75 7.46 -6.69 21.52
N ARG A 76 7.45 -7.53 20.48
CA ARG A 76 7.90 -7.16 19.13
C ARG A 76 7.03 -6.09 18.43
N LEU A 77 5.83 -5.80 18.97
CA LEU A 77 4.90 -4.81 18.43
C LEU A 77 4.71 -3.59 19.34
N GLU A 78 5.29 -3.55 20.52
CA GLU A 78 5.11 -2.46 21.52
C GLU A 78 5.55 -1.09 20.97
N LYS A 79 6.56 -1.07 20.09
CA LYS A 79 7.06 0.18 19.50
C LYS A 79 6.09 0.80 18.46
N PHE A 80 5.18 0.00 17.89
CA PHE A 80 4.22 0.49 16.88
C PHE A 80 2.99 1.06 17.58
N LYS A 81 2.75 2.35 17.36
CA LYS A 81 1.59 3.10 17.87
C LYS A 81 0.54 3.27 16.79
N THR A 82 -0.51 4.04 17.08
CA THR A 82 -1.45 4.50 16.04
C THR A 82 -0.68 5.13 14.89
N THR A 83 -0.91 4.63 13.67
CA THR A 83 -0.13 5.06 12.51
C THR A 83 -0.32 6.55 12.24
N ILE A 84 0.71 7.21 11.75
CA ILE A 84 0.66 8.63 11.37
C ILE A 84 -0.43 8.88 10.31
N PHE A 85 -0.66 7.91 9.44
CA PHE A 85 -1.75 7.99 8.44
C PHE A 85 -3.11 8.13 9.09
N THR A 86 -3.39 7.37 10.14
CA THR A 86 -4.65 7.47 10.91
C THR A 86 -4.74 8.81 11.61
N GLN A 87 -3.67 9.26 12.27
CA GLN A 87 -3.65 10.54 12.98
C GLN A 87 -3.92 11.71 12.03
N MET A 88 -3.18 11.79 10.92
CA MET A 88 -3.35 12.87 9.94
C MET A 88 -4.73 12.83 9.28
N SER A 89 -5.30 11.64 9.05
CA SER A 89 -6.65 11.51 8.47
C SER A 89 -7.75 11.97 9.42
N LEU A 90 -7.66 11.62 10.69
CA LEU A 90 -8.62 12.09 11.71
C LEU A 90 -8.55 13.62 11.85
N LEU A 91 -7.34 14.17 11.85
CA LEU A 91 -7.13 15.62 11.90
C LEU A 91 -7.69 16.29 10.63
N ALA A 92 -7.46 15.70 9.46
CA ALA A 92 -7.99 16.19 8.18
C ALA A 92 -9.53 16.27 8.17
N ILE A 93 -10.20 15.22 8.63
CA ILE A 93 -11.67 15.18 8.73
C ILE A 93 -12.15 16.28 9.67
N LYS A 94 -11.52 16.44 10.82
CA LYS A 94 -11.88 17.46 11.82
C LYS A 94 -11.80 18.89 11.26
N HIS A 95 -10.84 19.17 10.39
CA HIS A 95 -10.57 20.52 9.84
C HIS A 95 -11.07 20.71 8.40
N GLY A 96 -11.72 19.72 7.78
CA GLY A 96 -12.16 19.82 6.38
C GLY A 96 -11.02 20.04 5.40
N ALA A 97 -9.83 19.49 5.69
CA ALA A 97 -8.64 19.68 4.88
C ALA A 97 -8.61 18.79 3.64
N ILE A 98 -8.08 19.30 2.53
CA ILE A 98 -7.88 18.54 1.29
C ILE A 98 -6.76 17.51 1.51
N ASN A 99 -7.09 16.23 1.37
CA ASN A 99 -6.15 15.15 1.69
C ASN A 99 -5.21 14.84 0.52
N LEU A 100 -4.00 15.39 0.55
CA LEU A 100 -2.87 15.02 -0.32
C LEU A 100 -1.81 14.17 0.43
N GLY A 101 -2.14 13.63 1.60
CA GLY A 101 -1.23 12.79 2.38
C GLY A 101 -1.35 11.31 2.05
N GLN A 102 -2.58 10.81 1.89
CA GLN A 102 -2.83 9.38 1.71
C GLN A 102 -2.76 8.93 0.24
N GLY A 103 -1.98 7.84 0.02
CA GLY A 103 -1.71 7.26 -1.28
C GLY A 103 -2.83 6.33 -1.78
N PHE A 104 -4.05 6.85 -1.87
CA PHE A 104 -5.14 6.22 -2.60
C PHE A 104 -5.91 7.27 -3.43
N PRO A 105 -6.36 6.90 -4.65
CA PRO A 105 -7.13 7.80 -5.50
C PRO A 105 -8.46 8.23 -4.90
N ASN A 106 -8.93 9.44 -5.26
CA ASN A 106 -10.30 9.90 -4.99
C ASN A 106 -11.21 9.72 -6.22
N PHE A 107 -10.75 9.01 -7.23
CA PHE A 107 -11.47 8.55 -8.40
C PHE A 107 -11.49 7.03 -8.44
N ASP A 108 -12.45 6.47 -9.18
CA ASP A 108 -12.71 5.04 -9.22
C ASP A 108 -11.77 4.30 -10.18
N GLY A 109 -11.66 2.98 -9.99
CA GLY A 109 -11.00 2.09 -10.93
C GLY A 109 -11.79 1.88 -12.22
N PRO A 110 -11.17 1.29 -13.26
CA PRO A 110 -11.79 1.15 -14.58
C PRO A 110 -12.99 0.20 -14.58
N ASP A 111 -14.04 0.59 -15.31
CA ASP A 111 -15.32 -0.14 -15.34
C ASP A 111 -15.15 -1.58 -15.79
N PHE A 112 -14.28 -1.87 -16.78
CA PHE A 112 -14.09 -3.24 -17.27
C PHE A 112 -13.59 -4.19 -16.18
N VAL A 113 -12.83 -3.71 -15.19
CA VAL A 113 -12.37 -4.52 -14.05
C VAL A 113 -13.51 -4.73 -13.05
N LYS A 114 -14.31 -3.68 -12.80
CA LYS A 114 -15.47 -3.77 -11.90
C LYS A 114 -16.54 -4.72 -12.45
N GLU A 115 -16.82 -4.63 -13.75
CA GLU A 115 -17.77 -5.53 -14.42
C GLU A 115 -17.28 -6.99 -14.40
N ALA A 116 -15.98 -7.24 -14.56
CA ALA A 116 -15.41 -8.58 -14.41
C ALA A 116 -15.61 -9.14 -13.00
N ALA A 117 -15.50 -8.31 -11.95
CA ALA A 117 -15.80 -8.73 -10.58
C ALA A 117 -17.28 -9.05 -10.38
N ILE A 118 -18.19 -8.21 -10.88
CA ILE A 118 -19.63 -8.41 -10.84
C ILE A 118 -20.00 -9.71 -11.55
N GLN A 119 -19.42 -9.96 -12.72
CA GLN A 119 -19.66 -11.18 -13.47
C GLN A 119 -19.16 -12.42 -12.71
N ALA A 120 -17.97 -12.36 -12.12
CA ALA A 120 -17.42 -13.44 -11.32
C ALA A 120 -18.34 -13.80 -10.12
N ILE A 121 -18.91 -12.79 -9.45
CA ILE A 121 -19.88 -12.99 -8.35
C ILE A 121 -21.14 -13.69 -8.88
N ARG A 122 -21.68 -13.23 -10.03
CA ARG A 122 -22.88 -13.83 -10.67
C ARG A 122 -22.64 -15.24 -11.16
N ASP A 123 -21.46 -15.56 -11.65
CA ASP A 123 -21.03 -16.88 -12.09
C ASP A 123 -20.78 -17.87 -10.94
N GLY A 124 -21.03 -17.45 -9.70
CA GLY A 124 -20.85 -18.31 -8.54
C GLY A 124 -19.39 -18.54 -8.11
N LYS A 125 -18.45 -17.67 -8.53
CA LYS A 125 -17.03 -17.72 -8.12
C LYS A 125 -16.84 -17.23 -6.67
N ASN A 126 -17.64 -17.75 -5.74
CA ASN A 126 -17.77 -17.23 -4.37
C ASN A 126 -17.20 -18.16 -3.30
N GLN A 127 -16.71 -19.33 -3.67
CA GLN A 127 -16.09 -20.29 -2.75
C GLN A 127 -14.57 -20.09 -2.69
N TYR A 128 -13.92 -20.73 -1.73
CA TYR A 128 -12.46 -20.65 -1.58
C TYR A 128 -11.72 -20.99 -2.87
N ALA A 129 -10.81 -20.12 -3.25
CA ALA A 129 -9.80 -20.43 -4.25
C ALA A 129 -8.72 -21.38 -3.66
N ARG A 130 -7.85 -21.90 -4.51
CA ARG A 130 -6.60 -22.52 -4.07
C ARG A 130 -5.78 -21.51 -3.26
N GLY A 131 -5.06 -21.97 -2.26
CA GLY A 131 -4.28 -21.10 -1.37
C GLY A 131 -3.28 -20.18 -2.05
N TYR A 132 -2.83 -20.52 -3.26
CA TYR A 132 -1.88 -19.70 -4.03
C TYR A 132 -2.49 -19.01 -5.27
N GLY A 133 -3.82 -19.04 -5.41
CA GLY A 133 -4.57 -18.30 -6.42
C GLY A 133 -5.39 -19.15 -7.38
N VAL A 134 -6.36 -18.52 -8.06
CA VAL A 134 -7.08 -19.17 -9.18
C VAL A 134 -6.13 -19.32 -10.38
N PRO A 135 -6.19 -20.43 -11.14
CA PRO A 135 -5.30 -20.66 -12.27
C PRO A 135 -5.29 -19.50 -13.27
N ASP A 136 -6.46 -18.98 -13.60
CA ASP A 136 -6.61 -17.89 -14.57
C ASP A 136 -5.80 -16.64 -14.18
N LEU A 137 -5.77 -16.29 -12.89
CA LEU A 137 -4.95 -15.17 -12.39
C LEU A 137 -3.47 -15.51 -12.38
N ASN A 138 -3.10 -16.73 -11.95
CA ASN A 138 -1.68 -17.13 -11.96
C ASN A 138 -1.09 -17.05 -13.37
N PHE A 139 -1.82 -17.54 -14.40
CA PHE A 139 -1.41 -17.41 -15.80
C PHE A 139 -1.34 -15.94 -16.25
N ALA A 140 -2.35 -15.13 -15.92
CA ALA A 140 -2.34 -13.70 -16.27
C ALA A 140 -1.15 -12.95 -15.64
N ILE A 141 -0.77 -13.29 -14.41
CA ILE A 141 0.42 -12.73 -13.75
C ILE A 141 1.70 -13.15 -14.48
N ALA A 142 1.84 -14.44 -14.79
CA ALA A 142 3.02 -14.96 -15.49
C ALA A 142 3.17 -14.35 -16.89
N ASP A 143 2.07 -14.24 -17.66
CA ASP A 143 2.05 -13.63 -18.98
C ASP A 143 2.43 -12.14 -18.91
N ARG A 144 1.87 -11.41 -17.93
CA ARG A 144 2.17 -10.00 -17.74
C ARG A 144 3.63 -9.80 -17.33
N PHE A 145 4.13 -10.59 -16.39
CA PHE A 145 5.51 -10.56 -15.95
C PHE A 145 6.49 -10.84 -17.09
N LYS A 146 6.19 -11.86 -17.91
CA LYS A 146 6.98 -12.15 -19.13
C LYS A 146 7.02 -10.97 -20.09
N LYS A 147 5.88 -10.32 -20.31
CA LYS A 147 5.78 -9.17 -21.20
C LYS A 147 6.59 -7.97 -20.70
N ASP A 148 6.61 -7.75 -19.38
CA ASP A 148 7.28 -6.61 -18.77
C ASP A 148 8.78 -6.82 -18.56
N THR A 149 9.22 -8.07 -18.32
CA THR A 149 10.62 -8.37 -17.92
C THR A 149 11.38 -9.27 -18.91
N GLY A 150 10.66 -9.92 -19.82
CA GLY A 150 11.24 -10.97 -20.68
C GLY A 150 11.38 -12.34 -20.00
N LEU A 151 11.20 -12.44 -18.69
CA LEU A 151 11.33 -13.68 -17.92
C LEU A 151 10.08 -14.55 -18.05
N THR A 152 10.27 -15.83 -18.32
CA THR A 152 9.20 -16.82 -18.28
C THR A 152 9.19 -17.52 -16.94
N VAL A 153 8.07 -17.49 -16.23
CA VAL A 153 7.85 -18.13 -14.95
C VAL A 153 6.75 -19.18 -15.02
N ASP A 154 6.85 -20.23 -14.20
CA ASP A 154 5.82 -21.26 -14.07
C ASP A 154 4.66 -20.74 -13.19
N PRO A 155 3.47 -20.48 -13.75
CA PRO A 155 2.34 -19.92 -12.99
C PRO A 155 1.90 -20.83 -11.82
N GLU A 156 2.16 -22.13 -11.90
CA GLU A 156 1.76 -23.09 -10.88
C GLU A 156 2.78 -23.23 -9.76
N LYS A 157 4.08 -23.00 -10.03
CA LYS A 157 5.16 -23.21 -9.06
C LYS A 157 5.77 -21.94 -8.52
N GLU A 158 5.70 -20.83 -9.28
CA GLU A 158 6.47 -19.61 -9.02
C GLU A 158 5.61 -18.39 -8.70
N VAL A 159 4.28 -18.50 -8.82
CA VAL A 159 3.33 -17.41 -8.54
C VAL A 159 2.48 -17.73 -7.31
N THR A 160 2.40 -16.80 -6.38
CA THR A 160 1.53 -16.88 -5.20
C THR A 160 0.65 -15.63 -5.12
N VAL A 161 -0.66 -15.80 -5.23
CA VAL A 161 -1.63 -14.71 -5.07
C VAL A 161 -1.88 -14.45 -3.58
N THR A 162 -1.91 -13.19 -3.18
CA THR A 162 -1.98 -12.78 -1.77
C THR A 162 -3.02 -11.68 -1.53
N SER A 163 -3.32 -11.38 -0.26
CA SER A 163 -4.21 -10.28 0.14
C SER A 163 -3.51 -8.92 0.02
N GLY A 164 -3.36 -8.44 -1.21
CA GLY A 164 -2.58 -7.27 -1.57
C GLY A 164 -1.07 -7.49 -1.41
N CYS A 165 -0.26 -6.52 -1.85
CA CYS A 165 1.19 -6.59 -1.66
C CYS A 165 1.58 -6.68 -0.19
N THR A 166 0.83 -6.06 0.72
CA THR A 166 1.07 -6.18 2.17
C THR A 166 1.03 -7.65 2.64
N GLY A 167 0.10 -8.44 2.07
CA GLY A 167 0.05 -9.89 2.31
C GLY A 167 1.26 -10.63 1.74
N ALA A 168 1.75 -10.23 0.54
CA ALA A 168 2.96 -10.77 -0.06
C ALA A 168 4.20 -10.45 0.80
N ILE A 169 4.33 -9.20 1.26
CA ILE A 169 5.40 -8.75 2.16
C ILE A 169 5.41 -9.59 3.44
N ALA A 170 4.26 -9.69 4.12
CA ALA A 170 4.16 -10.46 5.36
C ALA A 170 4.51 -11.94 5.16
N ALA A 171 3.98 -12.56 4.09
CA ALA A 171 4.26 -13.96 3.78
C ALA A 171 5.74 -14.19 3.42
N THR A 172 6.36 -13.26 2.71
CA THR A 172 7.79 -13.31 2.37
C THR A 172 8.66 -13.20 3.61
N MET A 173 8.41 -12.19 4.46
CA MET A 173 9.23 -12.00 5.68
C MET A 173 9.08 -13.17 6.65
N LEU A 174 7.83 -13.62 6.92
CA LEU A 174 7.57 -14.72 7.85
C LEU A 174 7.95 -16.09 7.30
N GLY A 175 7.99 -16.25 5.98
CA GLY A 175 8.34 -17.51 5.33
C GLY A 175 9.82 -17.70 5.05
N LEU A 176 10.62 -16.62 4.99
CA LEU A 176 12.02 -16.69 4.53
C LEU A 176 13.04 -16.10 5.51
N ILE A 177 12.60 -15.40 6.57
CA ILE A 177 13.47 -14.76 7.56
C ILE A 177 13.32 -15.49 8.90
N ASN A 178 14.44 -15.83 9.50
CA ASN A 178 14.51 -16.41 10.83
C ASN A 178 14.80 -15.32 11.89
N PRO A 179 14.40 -15.55 13.15
CA PRO A 179 14.81 -14.66 14.23
C PRO A 179 16.35 -14.52 14.30
N GLY A 180 16.82 -13.27 14.28
CA GLY A 180 18.25 -12.94 14.32
C GLY A 180 18.90 -12.72 12.97
N ASP A 181 18.28 -13.11 11.85
CA ASP A 181 18.73 -12.78 10.51
C ASP A 181 18.82 -11.26 10.34
N GLU A 182 19.83 -10.78 9.64
CA GLU A 182 19.97 -9.37 9.31
C GLU A 182 19.31 -9.08 7.95
N VAL A 183 18.50 -8.03 7.92
CA VAL A 183 17.86 -7.55 6.69
C VAL A 183 18.17 -6.07 6.50
N ILE A 184 18.71 -5.76 5.32
CA ILE A 184 19.02 -4.39 4.91
C ILE A 184 17.79 -3.79 4.23
N MET A 185 17.42 -2.55 4.58
CA MET A 185 16.40 -1.78 3.88
C MET A 185 16.84 -0.32 3.72
N PHE A 186 16.39 0.30 2.63
CA PHE A 186 16.69 1.69 2.34
C PHE A 186 15.66 2.60 3.00
N ALA A 187 16.13 3.56 3.80
CA ALA A 187 15.30 4.62 4.39
C ALA A 187 15.33 5.86 3.47
N PRO A 188 14.21 6.59 3.34
CA PRO A 188 12.90 6.33 3.94
C PRO A 188 12.23 5.09 3.35
N PHE A 189 11.44 4.36 4.14
CA PHE A 189 10.81 3.10 3.73
C PHE A 189 9.30 3.08 4.02
N TYR A 190 8.59 2.17 3.38
CA TYR A 190 7.19 1.90 3.72
C TYR A 190 7.11 1.17 5.06
N ASP A 191 6.32 1.70 6.00
CA ASP A 191 6.22 1.24 7.39
C ASP A 191 5.94 -0.26 7.58
N SER A 192 5.27 -0.88 6.63
CA SER A 192 4.98 -2.32 6.66
C SER A 192 6.25 -3.19 6.67
N TYR A 193 7.37 -2.70 6.10
CA TYR A 193 8.62 -3.50 6.08
C TYR A 193 9.18 -3.65 7.50
N GLU A 194 9.31 -2.55 8.24
CA GLU A 194 9.80 -2.59 9.61
C GLU A 194 8.88 -3.43 10.50
N ALA A 195 7.56 -3.27 10.37
CA ALA A 195 6.59 -4.02 11.15
C ALA A 195 6.68 -5.53 10.90
N THR A 196 6.73 -5.95 9.64
CA THR A 196 6.77 -7.39 9.29
C THR A 196 8.12 -8.03 9.61
N LEU A 197 9.23 -7.31 9.43
CA LEU A 197 10.55 -7.77 9.87
C LEU A 197 10.63 -7.92 11.40
N SER A 198 10.04 -6.98 12.14
CA SER A 198 9.93 -7.08 13.61
C SER A 198 9.09 -8.30 14.02
N MET A 199 8.01 -8.60 13.30
CA MET A 199 7.22 -9.82 13.52
C MET A 199 8.01 -11.09 13.23
N ALA A 200 8.87 -11.09 12.22
CA ALA A 200 9.77 -12.20 11.90
C ALA A 200 10.95 -12.33 12.88
N GLY A 201 11.22 -11.32 13.71
CA GLY A 201 12.35 -11.31 14.65
C GLY A 201 13.69 -10.94 13.99
N ALA A 202 13.66 -10.30 12.83
CA ALA A 202 14.85 -9.87 12.12
C ALA A 202 15.59 -8.74 12.85
N LYS A 203 16.89 -8.63 12.58
CA LYS A 203 17.73 -7.47 12.87
C LYS A 203 17.73 -6.57 11.65
N ILE A 204 17.18 -5.37 11.78
CA ILE A 204 17.04 -4.44 10.69
C ILE A 204 18.29 -3.55 10.60
N LYS A 205 18.86 -3.43 9.40
CA LYS A 205 19.90 -2.47 9.04
C LYS A 205 19.33 -1.46 8.07
N GLY A 206 19.20 -0.19 8.47
CA GLY A 206 18.77 0.90 7.61
C GLY A 206 19.94 1.55 6.90
N ILE A 207 19.78 1.85 5.62
CA ILE A 207 20.70 2.67 4.82
C ILE A 207 19.91 3.88 4.34
N THR A 208 20.37 5.08 4.67
CA THR A 208 19.63 6.30 4.39
C THR A 208 19.92 6.83 2.99
N LEU A 209 18.87 6.94 2.19
CA LEU A 209 18.90 7.64 0.92
C LEU A 209 18.69 9.13 1.16
N CYS A 210 19.67 9.95 0.76
CA CYS A 210 19.64 11.39 1.02
C CYS A 210 19.19 12.18 -0.21
N PRO A 211 18.42 13.28 -0.02
CA PRO A 211 18.15 14.21 -1.11
C PRO A 211 19.46 14.87 -1.62
N PRO A 212 19.50 15.35 -2.88
CA PRO A 212 18.33 15.62 -3.73
C PRO A 212 17.84 14.44 -4.55
N ASP A 213 18.65 13.46 -4.87
CA ASP A 213 18.40 12.37 -5.82
C ASP A 213 18.13 11.03 -5.15
N PHE A 214 18.33 10.97 -3.84
CA PHE A 214 18.16 9.74 -3.06
C PHE A 214 19.02 8.58 -3.59
N ALA A 215 20.22 8.87 -4.09
CA ALA A 215 21.14 7.86 -4.61
C ALA A 215 21.52 6.84 -3.54
N VAL A 216 21.79 5.60 -3.99
CA VAL A 216 22.25 4.52 -3.09
C VAL A 216 23.69 4.79 -2.65
N PRO A 217 23.98 4.92 -1.34
CA PRO A 217 25.33 5.08 -0.83
C PRO A 217 26.06 3.73 -0.87
N ILE A 218 26.69 3.43 -2.01
CA ILE A 218 27.24 2.10 -2.33
C ILE A 218 28.27 1.62 -1.31
N GLU A 219 29.13 2.48 -0.82
CA GLU A 219 30.17 2.09 0.15
C GLU A 219 29.56 1.76 1.53
N GLU A 220 28.47 2.47 1.91
CA GLU A 220 27.72 2.13 3.12
C GLU A 220 27.01 0.79 2.95
N LEU A 221 26.39 0.54 1.78
CA LEU A 221 25.75 -0.74 1.48
C LEU A 221 26.76 -1.90 1.56
N LYS A 222 27.94 -1.77 0.95
CA LYS A 222 29.00 -2.77 1.04
C LYS A 222 29.39 -3.06 2.49
N SER A 223 29.55 -2.01 3.29
CA SER A 223 29.93 -2.12 4.71
C SER A 223 28.85 -2.74 5.59
N ALA A 224 27.56 -2.57 5.20
CA ALA A 224 26.43 -3.11 5.93
C ALA A 224 26.24 -4.63 5.73
N ILE A 225 26.71 -5.18 4.61
CA ILE A 225 26.61 -6.61 4.33
C ILE A 225 27.55 -7.38 5.26
N SER A 226 27.03 -8.41 5.90
CA SER A 226 27.77 -9.31 6.78
C SER A 226 27.39 -10.76 6.50
N LYS A 227 28.10 -11.70 7.11
CA LYS A 227 27.77 -13.14 7.04
C LYS A 227 26.39 -13.51 7.57
N ASN A 228 25.75 -12.60 8.32
CA ASN A 228 24.41 -12.78 8.85
C ASN A 228 23.34 -12.08 8.00
N THR A 229 23.75 -11.34 6.96
CA THR A 229 22.80 -10.65 6.08
C THR A 229 22.04 -11.67 5.25
N ARG A 230 20.76 -11.79 5.49
CA ARG A 230 19.87 -12.73 4.82
C ARG A 230 19.23 -12.15 3.58
N ALA A 231 18.82 -10.86 3.64
CA ALA A 231 18.11 -10.23 2.54
C ALA A 231 18.32 -8.72 2.49
N ILE A 232 18.09 -8.16 1.29
CA ILE A 232 17.93 -6.72 1.04
C ILE A 232 16.52 -6.47 0.53
N ILE A 233 15.84 -5.42 1.06
CA ILE A 233 14.54 -4.98 0.56
C ILE A 233 14.75 -3.80 -0.38
N ILE A 234 14.16 -3.88 -1.57
CA ILE A 234 14.14 -2.81 -2.57
C ILE A 234 12.67 -2.47 -2.87
N ASN A 235 12.33 -1.19 -2.85
CA ASN A 235 11.05 -0.71 -3.37
C ASN A 235 11.32 0.18 -4.58
N THR A 236 10.93 -0.24 -5.77
CA THR A 236 11.18 0.50 -7.00
C THR A 236 10.00 0.35 -7.98
N PRO A 237 9.39 1.45 -8.38
CA PRO A 237 9.57 2.85 -7.95
C PRO A 237 9.36 3.05 -6.45
N HIS A 238 10.09 3.99 -5.85
CA HIS A 238 10.30 4.08 -4.40
C HIS A 238 9.24 4.94 -3.68
N ASN A 239 8.51 4.38 -2.76
CA ASN A 239 7.68 5.10 -1.80
C ASN A 239 8.49 5.33 -0.50
N PRO A 240 8.73 6.58 -0.06
CA PRO A 240 7.95 7.78 -0.37
C PRO A 240 8.55 8.73 -1.41
N THR A 241 9.78 8.52 -1.88
CA THR A 241 10.58 9.55 -2.55
C THR A 241 10.21 9.78 -4.02
N GLY A 242 9.59 8.80 -4.68
CA GLY A 242 9.42 8.81 -6.13
C GLY A 242 10.69 8.50 -6.92
N LYS A 243 11.80 8.12 -6.23
CA LYS A 243 13.02 7.67 -6.88
C LYS A 243 12.76 6.41 -7.72
N MET A 244 13.42 6.34 -8.86
CA MET A 244 13.67 5.12 -9.60
C MET A 244 15.11 4.68 -9.35
N PHE A 245 15.32 3.40 -9.00
CA PHE A 245 16.67 2.86 -8.94
C PHE A 245 17.22 2.75 -10.36
N THR A 246 18.44 3.26 -10.58
CA THR A 246 19.08 3.19 -11.89
C THR A 246 19.57 1.79 -12.19
N GLN A 247 19.85 1.52 -13.47
CA GLN A 247 20.42 0.23 -13.88
C GLN A 247 21.75 -0.03 -13.19
N GLU A 248 22.59 0.99 -13.04
CA GLU A 248 23.89 0.92 -12.39
C GLU A 248 23.75 0.59 -10.90
N GLU A 249 22.84 1.27 -10.18
CA GLU A 249 22.55 0.97 -8.78
C GLU A 249 22.07 -0.47 -8.60
N LEU A 250 21.12 -0.91 -9.44
CA LEU A 250 20.59 -2.28 -9.39
C LEU A 250 21.66 -3.33 -9.73
N GLN A 251 22.56 -3.06 -10.69
CA GLN A 251 23.66 -3.96 -11.03
C GLN A 251 24.67 -4.11 -9.87
N VAL A 252 24.99 -3.00 -9.20
CA VAL A 252 25.89 -3.06 -8.02
C VAL A 252 25.25 -3.87 -6.90
N ILE A 253 23.96 -3.62 -6.61
CA ILE A 253 23.22 -4.39 -5.60
C ILE A 253 23.18 -5.87 -6.00
N ALA A 254 22.93 -6.19 -7.27
CA ALA A 254 22.89 -7.55 -7.78
C ALA A 254 24.24 -8.27 -7.57
N SER A 255 25.36 -7.62 -7.94
CA SER A 255 26.69 -8.17 -7.74
C SER A 255 26.96 -8.50 -6.27
N LEU A 256 26.65 -7.54 -5.38
CA LEU A 256 26.81 -7.73 -3.93
C LEU A 256 25.96 -8.89 -3.39
N CYS A 257 24.71 -9.02 -3.87
CA CYS A 257 23.82 -10.11 -3.46
C CYS A 257 24.30 -11.48 -3.96
N ILE A 258 24.85 -11.55 -5.17
CA ILE A 258 25.41 -12.78 -5.74
C ILE A 258 26.68 -13.20 -4.98
N GLU A 259 27.59 -12.26 -4.76
CA GLU A 259 28.87 -12.50 -4.08
C GLU A 259 28.70 -12.98 -2.63
N ASN A 260 27.64 -12.51 -1.94
CA ASN A 260 27.41 -12.79 -0.53
C ASN A 260 26.24 -13.75 -0.25
N ASP A 261 25.66 -14.35 -1.30
CA ASP A 261 24.48 -15.25 -1.22
C ASP A 261 23.29 -14.63 -0.46
N VAL A 262 22.98 -13.37 -0.76
CA VAL A 262 21.92 -12.59 -0.14
C VAL A 262 20.65 -12.63 -1.01
N LEU A 263 19.49 -12.80 -0.39
CA LEU A 263 18.18 -12.72 -1.05
C LEU A 263 17.81 -11.25 -1.33
N VAL A 264 16.93 -11.05 -2.31
CA VAL A 264 16.34 -9.74 -2.56
C VAL A 264 14.81 -9.82 -2.53
N PHE A 265 14.17 -8.94 -1.78
CA PHE A 265 12.73 -8.80 -1.75
C PHE A 265 12.37 -7.47 -2.40
N THR A 266 11.74 -7.52 -3.60
CA THR A 266 11.39 -6.30 -4.32
C THR A 266 9.89 -6.03 -4.21
N ASP A 267 9.53 -4.81 -3.78
CA ASP A 267 8.18 -4.28 -3.86
C ASP A 267 8.08 -3.40 -5.11
N GLU A 268 7.40 -3.90 -6.13
CA GLU A 268 7.31 -3.29 -7.46
C GLU A 268 5.86 -2.81 -7.77
N VAL A 269 5.06 -2.48 -6.73
CA VAL A 269 3.64 -2.09 -6.90
C VAL A 269 3.42 -0.85 -7.76
N TYR A 270 4.45 -0.05 -8.00
CA TYR A 270 4.41 1.15 -8.83
C TYR A 270 5.06 0.97 -10.20
N ASP A 271 5.35 -0.25 -10.64
CA ASP A 271 6.03 -0.56 -11.91
C ASP A 271 5.43 0.16 -13.13
N LYS A 272 4.12 0.35 -13.17
CA LYS A 272 3.40 1.06 -14.25
C LYS A 272 3.36 2.58 -14.04
N LEU A 273 3.88 3.08 -12.94
CA LEU A 273 3.97 4.50 -12.62
C LEU A 273 5.44 4.96 -12.62
N ALA A 274 6.17 4.58 -13.65
CA ALA A 274 7.52 5.00 -13.97
C ALA A 274 7.46 6.04 -15.11
N PHE A 275 7.90 7.28 -14.88
CA PHE A 275 7.62 8.42 -15.76
C PHE A 275 8.80 8.81 -16.63
N ASP A 276 9.96 9.04 -16.04
CA ASP A 276 11.11 9.64 -16.69
C ASP A 276 12.13 8.59 -17.18
N MET A 277 11.95 7.34 -16.76
CA MET A 277 12.74 6.17 -17.19
C MET A 277 11.87 4.91 -17.13
N ASP A 278 12.30 3.85 -17.77
CA ASP A 278 11.61 2.56 -17.71
C ASP A 278 11.90 1.86 -16.37
N HIS A 279 10.91 1.10 -15.89
CA HIS A 279 11.08 0.25 -14.72
C HIS A 279 11.94 -0.97 -15.05
N ILE A 280 12.90 -1.26 -14.19
CA ILE A 280 13.73 -2.46 -14.26
C ILE A 280 13.40 -3.33 -13.06
N SER A 281 12.86 -4.53 -13.31
CA SER A 281 12.67 -5.52 -12.27
C SER A 281 14.00 -6.13 -11.86
N MET A 282 14.26 -6.20 -10.56
CA MET A 282 15.49 -6.79 -10.02
C MET A 282 15.67 -8.25 -10.48
N ALA A 283 14.57 -8.99 -10.57
CA ALA A 283 14.56 -10.37 -11.04
C ALA A 283 15.07 -10.54 -12.48
N SER A 284 15.00 -9.48 -13.32
CA SER A 284 15.43 -9.53 -14.72
C SER A 284 16.94 -9.39 -14.90
N LEU A 285 17.69 -9.02 -13.87
CA LEU A 285 19.14 -8.95 -13.94
C LEU A 285 19.76 -10.35 -13.91
N PRO A 286 20.87 -10.55 -14.63
CA PRO A 286 21.53 -11.85 -14.68
C PRO A 286 21.84 -12.42 -13.28
N GLY A 287 21.44 -13.67 -13.00
CA GLY A 287 21.67 -14.36 -11.73
C GLY A 287 20.79 -13.88 -10.56
N MET A 288 19.77 -13.03 -10.81
CA MET A 288 18.95 -12.49 -9.74
C MET A 288 17.60 -13.19 -9.57
N PHE A 289 17.04 -13.82 -10.61
CA PHE A 289 15.76 -14.52 -10.45
C PHE A 289 15.81 -15.59 -9.35
N GLU A 290 16.91 -16.35 -9.27
CA GLU A 290 17.08 -17.46 -8.32
C GLU A 290 17.09 -17.03 -6.86
N ARG A 291 17.27 -15.72 -6.58
CA ARG A 291 17.35 -15.15 -5.23
C ARG A 291 16.40 -14.01 -4.97
N THR A 292 15.46 -13.75 -5.90
CA THR A 292 14.55 -12.62 -5.79
C THR A 292 13.10 -13.08 -5.53
N VAL A 293 12.41 -12.38 -4.62
CA VAL A 293 10.96 -12.40 -4.48
C VAL A 293 10.43 -11.07 -4.99
N THR A 294 9.76 -11.07 -6.14
CA THR A 294 9.12 -9.89 -6.71
C THR A 294 7.68 -9.80 -6.27
N MET A 295 7.30 -8.70 -5.62
CA MET A 295 5.97 -8.48 -5.06
C MET A 295 5.27 -7.33 -5.77
N ASN A 296 3.98 -7.51 -6.07
CA ASN A 296 3.18 -6.50 -6.76
C ASN A 296 1.69 -6.58 -6.37
N SER A 297 0.84 -5.69 -6.87
CA SER A 297 -0.60 -5.70 -6.60
C SER A 297 -1.43 -4.98 -7.67
N LEU A 298 -2.72 -5.32 -7.72
CA LEU A 298 -3.73 -4.65 -8.54
C LEU A 298 -3.89 -3.16 -8.17
N GLY A 299 -3.80 -2.85 -6.87
CA GLY A 299 -4.39 -1.65 -6.27
C GLY A 299 -3.83 -0.32 -6.78
N LYS A 300 -2.55 -0.28 -7.19
CA LYS A 300 -1.89 0.97 -7.58
C LYS A 300 -2.15 1.30 -9.05
N THR A 301 -1.90 0.35 -9.90
CA THR A 301 -2.09 0.48 -11.36
C THR A 301 -3.55 0.68 -11.76
N PHE A 302 -4.48 0.05 -11.05
CA PHE A 302 -5.91 0.08 -11.40
C PHE A 302 -6.77 0.90 -10.43
N SER A 303 -6.17 1.68 -9.53
CA SER A 303 -6.90 2.53 -8.56
C SER A 303 -7.93 1.77 -7.70
N LEU A 304 -7.67 0.48 -7.42
CA LEU A 304 -8.55 -0.42 -6.67
C LEU A 304 -7.87 -0.88 -5.37
N THR A 305 -7.35 0.06 -4.60
CA THR A 305 -6.53 -0.20 -3.40
C THR A 305 -7.26 -1.00 -2.31
N GLY A 306 -8.60 -0.86 -2.23
CA GLY A 306 -9.46 -1.56 -1.27
C GLY A 306 -9.72 -3.03 -1.61
N TRP A 307 -9.48 -3.47 -2.85
CA TRP A 307 -9.74 -4.85 -3.27
C TRP A 307 -8.72 -5.84 -2.72
N LYS A 308 -7.54 -5.37 -2.37
CA LYS A 308 -6.51 -6.16 -1.68
C LYS A 308 -6.13 -7.44 -2.42
N ILE A 309 -5.91 -7.37 -3.74
CA ILE A 309 -5.29 -8.44 -4.52
C ILE A 309 -3.86 -8.07 -4.85
N GLY A 310 -2.93 -8.95 -4.50
CA GLY A 310 -1.51 -8.84 -4.81
C GLY A 310 -0.93 -10.21 -5.09
N TRP A 311 0.36 -10.26 -5.35
CA TRP A 311 1.08 -11.52 -5.62
C TRP A 311 2.57 -11.40 -5.32
N ALA A 312 3.19 -12.55 -5.16
CA ALA A 312 4.63 -12.73 -5.14
C ALA A 312 5.04 -13.68 -6.27
N ILE A 313 6.15 -13.37 -6.94
CA ILE A 313 6.80 -14.21 -7.96
C ILE A 313 8.20 -14.53 -7.46
N ALA A 314 8.54 -15.80 -7.40
CA ALA A 314 9.84 -16.25 -6.93
C ALA A 314 10.15 -17.66 -7.46
N PRO A 315 11.40 -18.10 -7.48
CA PRO A 315 11.73 -19.49 -7.82
C PRO A 315 11.12 -20.47 -6.82
N PRO A 316 10.92 -21.75 -7.20
CA PRO A 316 10.15 -22.73 -6.42
C PRO A 316 10.60 -22.89 -4.97
N HIS A 317 11.91 -22.85 -4.69
CA HIS A 317 12.45 -23.02 -3.35
C HIS A 317 12.12 -21.85 -2.41
N LEU A 318 11.99 -20.59 -2.92
CA LEU A 318 11.54 -19.44 -2.15
C LEU A 318 10.00 -19.40 -2.09
N THR A 319 9.34 -19.73 -3.19
CA THR A 319 7.86 -19.81 -3.26
C THR A 319 7.31 -20.75 -2.20
N TRP A 320 7.99 -21.85 -1.91
CA TRP A 320 7.59 -22.79 -0.85
C TRP A 320 7.41 -22.05 0.51
N GLY A 321 8.42 -21.31 0.96
CA GLY A 321 8.37 -20.57 2.23
C GLY A 321 7.25 -19.51 2.23
N VAL A 322 7.13 -18.74 1.14
CA VAL A 322 6.07 -17.73 0.97
C VAL A 322 4.69 -18.37 1.07
N ARG A 323 4.46 -19.49 0.39
CA ARG A 323 3.17 -20.21 0.41
C ARG A 323 2.84 -20.80 1.76
N GLN A 324 3.83 -21.34 2.50
CA GLN A 324 3.61 -21.84 3.86
C GLN A 324 3.13 -20.72 4.79
N ALA A 325 3.80 -19.58 4.81
CA ALA A 325 3.37 -18.44 5.60
C ALA A 325 1.99 -17.92 5.15
N HIS A 326 1.77 -17.74 3.86
CA HIS A 326 0.50 -17.26 3.32
C HIS A 326 -0.69 -18.18 3.70
N SER A 327 -0.49 -19.49 3.68
CA SER A 327 -1.54 -20.46 4.02
C SER A 327 -2.07 -20.30 5.44
N PHE A 328 -1.24 -19.86 6.39
CA PHE A 328 -1.64 -19.66 7.79
C PHE A 328 -1.97 -18.20 8.12
N LEU A 329 -1.54 -17.24 7.29
CA LEU A 329 -1.90 -15.83 7.45
C LEU A 329 -3.28 -15.51 6.89
N THR A 330 -3.62 -16.05 5.72
CA THR A 330 -4.82 -15.68 4.96
C THR A 330 -5.56 -16.88 4.41
N PHE A 331 -4.88 -18.00 4.17
CA PHE A 331 -5.32 -19.19 3.44
C PHE A 331 -5.51 -18.89 1.94
N ALA A 332 -6.54 -18.14 1.57
CA ALA A 332 -6.81 -17.69 0.21
C ALA A 332 -7.44 -16.29 0.23
N THR A 333 -7.17 -15.50 -0.77
CA THR A 333 -7.79 -14.17 -0.90
C THR A 333 -9.10 -14.23 -1.72
N SER A 334 -9.84 -13.10 -1.77
CA SER A 334 -11.16 -12.98 -2.39
C SER A 334 -11.21 -13.56 -3.80
N THR A 335 -11.95 -14.65 -4.01
CA THR A 335 -12.04 -15.35 -5.29
C THR A 335 -12.61 -14.49 -6.41
N PRO A 336 -13.75 -13.76 -6.26
CA PRO A 336 -14.26 -12.90 -7.34
C PRO A 336 -13.27 -11.83 -7.77
N MET A 337 -12.56 -11.23 -6.80
CA MET A 337 -11.58 -10.18 -7.09
C MET A 337 -10.35 -10.73 -7.82
N GLN A 338 -10.00 -12.01 -7.62
CA GLN A 338 -8.92 -12.65 -8.38
C GLN A 338 -9.29 -12.78 -9.87
N TRP A 339 -10.53 -13.15 -10.20
CA TRP A 339 -11.01 -13.22 -11.59
C TRP A 339 -11.00 -11.85 -12.26
N ALA A 340 -11.41 -10.81 -11.53
CA ALA A 340 -11.35 -9.44 -12.02
C ALA A 340 -9.90 -8.95 -12.21
N THR A 341 -8.98 -9.36 -11.34
CA THR A 341 -7.56 -9.03 -11.47
C THR A 341 -6.94 -9.69 -12.70
N ALA A 342 -7.34 -10.92 -13.03
CA ALA A 342 -6.91 -11.56 -14.27
C ALA A 342 -7.34 -10.77 -15.50
N ALA A 343 -8.58 -10.27 -15.53
CA ALA A 343 -9.06 -9.38 -16.61
C ALA A 343 -8.26 -8.06 -16.66
N ALA A 344 -7.96 -7.47 -15.50
CA ALA A 344 -7.16 -6.26 -15.41
C ALA A 344 -5.76 -6.43 -16.00
N LEU A 345 -5.05 -7.51 -15.66
CA LEU A 345 -3.68 -7.77 -16.15
C LEU A 345 -3.62 -8.04 -17.65
N ARG A 346 -4.74 -8.44 -18.27
CA ARG A 346 -4.88 -8.60 -19.72
C ARG A 346 -5.28 -7.31 -20.44
N ALA A 347 -5.34 -6.18 -19.74
CA ALA A 347 -5.62 -4.90 -20.37
C ALA A 347 -4.64 -4.63 -21.53
N PRO A 348 -5.11 -3.96 -22.60
CA PRO A 348 -4.25 -3.60 -23.73
C PRO A 348 -3.18 -2.60 -23.28
N ASP A 349 -2.08 -2.55 -24.03
CA ASP A 349 -0.96 -1.65 -23.68
C ASP A 349 -1.37 -0.17 -23.67
N SER A 350 -2.35 0.20 -24.51
CA SER A 350 -2.90 1.56 -24.52
C SER A 350 -3.40 2.01 -23.14
N TYR A 351 -3.95 1.10 -22.32
CA TYR A 351 -4.36 1.41 -20.95
C TYR A 351 -3.18 1.93 -20.10
N PHE A 352 -2.04 1.25 -20.17
CA PHE A 352 -0.86 1.61 -19.36
C PHE A 352 -0.21 2.90 -19.88
N VAL A 353 -0.23 3.13 -21.21
CA VAL A 353 0.24 4.38 -21.82
C VAL A 353 -0.63 5.56 -21.36
N GLU A 354 -1.95 5.39 -21.37
CA GLU A 354 -2.89 6.42 -20.94
C GLU A 354 -2.77 6.68 -19.44
N LEU A 355 -2.65 5.64 -18.62
CA LEU A 355 -2.39 5.73 -17.18
C LEU A 355 -1.15 6.58 -16.88
N LYS A 356 -0.02 6.26 -17.53
CA LYS A 356 1.23 7.00 -17.38
C LYS A 356 1.05 8.48 -17.74
N ARG A 357 0.42 8.77 -18.90
CA ARG A 357 0.16 10.14 -19.37
C ARG A 357 -0.71 10.92 -18.36
N ASP A 358 -1.78 10.32 -17.87
CA ASP A 358 -2.69 10.95 -16.90
C ASP A 358 -1.95 11.29 -15.60
N TYR A 359 -1.16 10.37 -15.08
CA TYR A 359 -0.36 10.64 -13.86
C TYR A 359 0.77 11.67 -14.08
N MET A 360 1.34 11.76 -15.28
CA MET A 360 2.29 12.82 -15.61
C MET A 360 1.65 14.21 -15.55
N VAL A 361 0.41 14.37 -16.03
CA VAL A 361 -0.34 15.63 -15.91
C VAL A 361 -0.59 15.97 -14.45
N LYS A 362 -1.07 15.02 -13.65
CA LYS A 362 -1.32 15.20 -12.21
C LYS A 362 -0.02 15.54 -11.44
N ARG A 363 1.09 14.87 -11.79
CA ARG A 363 2.43 15.18 -11.25
C ARG A 363 2.81 16.63 -11.54
N ALA A 364 2.66 17.07 -12.79
CA ALA A 364 3.01 18.42 -13.19
C ALA A 364 2.20 19.49 -12.43
N ILE A 365 0.88 19.30 -12.29
CA ILE A 365 0.02 20.21 -11.54
C ILE A 365 0.52 20.38 -10.10
N LEU A 366 0.78 19.28 -9.41
CA LEU A 366 1.20 19.36 -8.01
C LEU A 366 2.63 19.88 -7.86
N VAL A 367 3.59 19.38 -8.64
CA VAL A 367 4.99 19.76 -8.55
C VAL A 367 5.19 21.25 -8.85
N GLU A 368 4.58 21.76 -9.92
CA GLU A 368 4.67 23.20 -10.24
C GLU A 368 3.94 24.05 -9.20
N GLY A 369 2.81 23.57 -8.68
CA GLY A 369 2.10 24.24 -7.60
C GLY A 369 2.96 24.34 -6.32
N LEU A 370 3.60 23.26 -5.89
CA LEU A 370 4.46 23.23 -4.71
C LEU A 370 5.69 24.15 -4.88
N LYS A 371 6.33 24.16 -6.07
CA LYS A 371 7.42 25.09 -6.38
C LYS A 371 6.94 26.55 -6.30
N ALA A 372 5.78 26.88 -6.88
CA ALA A 372 5.22 28.21 -6.88
C ALA A 372 4.88 28.73 -5.46
N VAL A 373 4.46 27.83 -4.57
CA VAL A 373 4.21 28.14 -3.16
C VAL A 373 5.52 28.34 -2.38
N GLY A 374 6.62 27.74 -2.88
CA GLY A 374 7.96 27.96 -2.34
C GLY A 374 8.58 26.79 -1.62
N PHE A 375 8.09 25.59 -1.82
CA PHE A 375 8.80 24.38 -1.38
C PHE A 375 10.05 24.13 -2.23
N LYS A 376 11.06 23.53 -1.62
CA LYS A 376 12.13 22.87 -2.35
C LYS A 376 11.65 21.47 -2.70
N VAL A 377 11.32 21.26 -3.98
CA VAL A 377 10.74 20.01 -4.47
C VAL A 377 11.84 19.10 -5.01
N PHE A 378 11.85 17.83 -4.60
CA PHE A 378 12.79 16.84 -5.10
C PHE A 378 12.24 16.10 -6.31
N PRO A 379 13.10 15.52 -7.19
CA PRO A 379 12.67 14.75 -8.34
C PRO A 379 11.78 13.56 -7.94
N SER A 380 10.71 13.32 -8.72
CA SER A 380 9.80 12.19 -8.55
C SER A 380 9.59 11.52 -9.91
N SER A 381 10.49 10.60 -10.23
CA SER A 381 10.49 9.89 -11.53
C SER A 381 9.57 8.68 -11.57
N GLY A 382 9.05 8.27 -10.42
CA GLY A 382 8.10 7.16 -10.30
C GLY A 382 7.13 7.34 -9.13
N THR A 383 6.22 6.40 -8.94
CA THR A 383 5.10 6.41 -7.98
C THR A 383 4.08 7.52 -8.27
N TYR A 384 3.25 7.84 -7.30
CA TYR A 384 2.40 9.05 -7.31
C TYR A 384 2.68 9.95 -6.11
N PHE A 385 3.89 9.87 -5.56
CA PHE A 385 4.33 10.69 -4.44
C PHE A 385 5.40 11.69 -4.87
N VAL A 386 5.48 12.78 -4.11
CA VAL A 386 6.56 13.75 -4.19
C VAL A 386 6.98 14.15 -2.78
N VAL A 387 8.28 14.16 -2.54
CA VAL A 387 8.87 14.64 -1.29
C VAL A 387 9.38 16.06 -1.49
N VAL A 388 9.15 16.89 -0.48
CA VAL A 388 9.58 18.29 -0.47
C VAL A 388 10.21 18.63 0.87
N ASP A 389 11.11 19.63 0.85
CA ASP A 389 11.68 20.24 2.04
C ASP A 389 10.76 21.38 2.51
N HIS A 390 10.32 21.31 3.77
CA HIS A 390 9.43 22.31 4.40
C HIS A 390 10.18 23.41 5.18
N THR A 391 11.49 23.30 5.32
CA THR A 391 12.28 24.24 6.13
C THR A 391 12.11 25.71 5.76
N PRO A 392 11.81 26.09 4.48
CA PRO A 392 11.54 27.50 4.13
C PRO A 392 10.36 28.13 4.89
N PHE A 393 9.53 27.33 5.56
CA PHE A 393 8.36 27.81 6.31
C PHE A 393 8.63 27.94 7.81
N GLY A 394 9.83 27.62 8.30
CA GLY A 394 10.30 27.91 9.65
C GLY A 394 9.61 27.16 10.77
N LEU A 395 9.04 25.98 10.51
CA LEU A 395 8.49 25.09 11.52
C LEU A 395 9.58 24.14 12.03
N GLU A 396 9.48 23.73 13.29
CA GLU A 396 10.49 22.95 14.01
C GLU A 396 10.82 21.61 13.36
N ASN A 397 9.79 20.90 12.90
CA ASN A 397 9.92 19.59 12.28
C ASN A 397 8.72 19.29 11.37
N ASP A 398 8.78 18.17 10.67
CA ASP A 398 7.78 17.71 9.71
C ASP A 398 6.39 17.43 10.33
N VAL A 399 6.34 16.93 11.57
CA VAL A 399 5.07 16.69 12.26
C VAL A 399 4.38 18.01 12.58
N ALA A 400 5.12 18.95 13.18
CA ALA A 400 4.63 20.30 13.47
C ALA A 400 4.19 21.02 12.19
N PHE A 401 4.95 20.86 11.10
CA PHE A 401 4.60 21.41 9.81
C PHE A 401 3.30 20.78 9.24
N CYS A 402 3.16 19.46 9.26
CA CYS A 402 1.94 18.79 8.78
C CYS A 402 0.71 19.17 9.60
N GLU A 403 0.84 19.31 10.92
CA GLU A 403 -0.26 19.81 11.76
C GLU A 403 -0.67 21.24 11.41
N TYR A 404 0.30 22.15 11.25
CA TYR A 404 0.06 23.52 10.81
C TYR A 404 -0.61 23.55 9.43
N LEU A 405 -0.09 22.76 8.48
CA LEU A 405 -0.64 22.67 7.14
C LEU A 405 -2.12 22.22 7.15
N ILE A 406 -2.50 21.31 8.04
CA ILE A 406 -3.89 20.86 8.18
C ILE A 406 -4.76 21.92 8.85
N LYS A 407 -4.31 22.50 9.98
CA LYS A 407 -5.12 23.36 10.85
C LYS A 407 -5.31 24.74 10.27
N GLU A 408 -4.26 25.33 9.71
CA GLU A 408 -4.23 26.72 9.28
C GLU A 408 -4.32 26.89 7.75
N VAL A 409 -3.78 25.93 6.99
CA VAL A 409 -3.79 25.99 5.53
C VAL A 409 -4.91 25.16 4.91
N GLY A 410 -5.31 24.07 5.56
CA GLY A 410 -6.38 23.18 5.12
C GLY A 410 -5.96 22.18 4.04
N VAL A 411 -4.69 21.73 4.04
CA VAL A 411 -4.16 20.69 3.15
C VAL A 411 -3.41 19.65 3.99
N VAL A 412 -3.46 18.39 3.60
CA VAL A 412 -2.77 17.28 4.29
C VAL A 412 -1.52 16.86 3.54
N ALA A 413 -0.41 16.77 4.23
CA ALA A 413 0.78 16.03 3.85
C ALA A 413 1.08 14.94 4.90
N ILE A 414 2.05 14.07 4.65
CA ILE A 414 2.53 13.09 5.62
C ILE A 414 3.95 13.48 6.04
N PRO A 415 4.23 13.56 7.36
CA PRO A 415 5.59 13.77 7.85
C PRO A 415 6.45 12.55 7.48
N THR A 416 7.68 12.79 7.04
CA THR A 416 8.54 11.69 6.56
C THR A 416 9.39 11.06 7.64
N SER A 417 9.56 11.70 8.80
CA SER A 417 10.31 11.14 9.93
C SER A 417 9.87 9.74 10.34
N VAL A 418 8.58 9.41 10.11
CA VAL A 418 8.00 8.09 10.38
C VAL A 418 8.45 6.98 9.42
N PHE A 419 9.14 7.32 8.35
CA PHE A 419 9.68 6.39 7.35
C PHE A 419 11.18 6.11 7.54
N TYR A 420 11.74 6.52 8.67
CA TYR A 420 13.15 6.33 9.02
C TYR A 420 13.29 5.58 10.34
N LEU A 421 14.33 4.76 10.48
CA LEU A 421 14.68 4.17 11.78
C LEU A 421 15.12 5.23 12.78
N ASN A 422 15.83 6.25 12.30
CA ASN A 422 16.13 7.47 13.06
C ASN A 422 15.27 8.62 12.53
N PRO A 423 14.22 9.06 13.24
CA PRO A 423 13.31 10.10 12.80
C PRO A 423 13.98 11.44 12.45
N GLU A 424 15.14 11.74 13.04
CA GLU A 424 15.90 13.00 12.79
C GLU A 424 16.30 13.14 11.31
N GLU A 425 16.50 12.03 10.60
CA GLU A 425 16.90 12.00 9.20
C GLU A 425 15.78 12.48 8.26
N GLY A 426 14.52 12.33 8.68
CA GLY A 426 13.34 12.72 7.89
C GLY A 426 12.69 14.04 8.31
N LYS A 427 13.09 14.65 9.43
CA LYS A 427 12.37 15.76 10.09
C LYS A 427 12.19 17.03 9.26
N ASN A 428 12.98 17.21 8.20
CA ASN A 428 12.91 18.38 7.33
C ASN A 428 12.04 18.16 6.08
N LEU A 429 11.52 16.95 5.90
CA LEU A 429 10.86 16.53 4.69
C LEU A 429 9.39 16.19 4.95
N VAL A 430 8.53 16.42 3.94
CA VAL A 430 7.14 15.96 3.94
C VAL A 430 6.78 15.37 2.58
N ARG A 431 5.85 14.40 2.60
CA ARG A 431 5.38 13.72 1.41
C ARG A 431 3.99 14.17 1.03
N PHE A 432 3.81 14.56 -0.23
CA PHE A 432 2.50 14.74 -0.86
C PHE A 432 2.21 13.62 -1.86
N THR A 433 0.93 13.46 -2.22
CA THR A 433 0.49 12.56 -3.29
C THR A 433 -0.26 13.32 -4.37
N PHE A 434 -0.03 12.94 -5.64
CA PHE A 434 -0.80 13.43 -6.78
C PHE A 434 -1.79 12.41 -7.34
N CYS A 435 -2.09 11.32 -6.61
CA CYS A 435 -3.14 10.37 -6.98
C CYS A 435 -4.56 10.89 -6.64
N LYS A 436 -4.86 12.10 -7.08
CA LYS A 436 -6.16 12.76 -6.96
C LYS A 436 -6.62 13.26 -8.33
N ASP A 437 -7.91 13.56 -8.49
CA ASP A 437 -8.35 14.26 -9.69
C ASP A 437 -7.72 15.65 -9.78
N GLU A 438 -7.67 16.22 -11.00
CA GLU A 438 -7.03 17.50 -11.24
C GLU A 438 -7.68 18.64 -10.46
N GLN A 439 -9.00 18.61 -10.29
CA GLN A 439 -9.74 19.64 -9.56
C GLN A 439 -9.29 19.69 -8.10
N THR A 440 -9.16 18.53 -7.45
CA THR A 440 -8.65 18.40 -6.08
C THR A 440 -7.22 18.91 -5.96
N LEU A 441 -6.34 18.56 -6.92
CA LEU A 441 -4.95 19.01 -6.92
C LEU A 441 -4.85 20.53 -7.06
N ARG A 442 -5.58 21.12 -8.02
CA ARG A 442 -5.60 22.58 -8.23
C ARG A 442 -6.17 23.32 -7.01
N ALA A 443 -7.27 22.81 -6.42
CA ALA A 443 -7.86 23.39 -5.22
C ALA A 443 -6.88 23.37 -4.03
N ALA A 444 -6.11 22.30 -3.85
CA ALA A 444 -5.09 22.22 -2.81
C ALA A 444 -3.95 23.20 -3.04
N VAL A 445 -3.48 23.34 -4.28
CA VAL A 445 -2.43 24.31 -4.64
C VAL A 445 -2.91 25.75 -4.36
N GLU A 446 -4.12 26.13 -4.80
CA GLU A 446 -4.66 27.46 -4.54
C GLU A 446 -4.80 27.74 -3.04
N ARG A 447 -5.32 26.78 -2.27
CA ARG A 447 -5.41 26.90 -0.81
C ARG A 447 -4.05 27.10 -0.14
N MET A 448 -3.01 26.44 -0.63
CA MET A 448 -1.63 26.66 -0.15
C MET A 448 -1.11 28.05 -0.55
N LYS A 449 -1.37 28.54 -1.77
CA LYS A 449 -0.97 29.89 -2.19
C LYS A 449 -1.59 30.98 -1.32
N GLU A 450 -2.87 30.82 -0.96
CA GLU A 450 -3.60 31.79 -0.16
C GLU A 450 -3.16 31.81 1.31
N ASN A 451 -2.91 30.66 1.90
CA ASN A 451 -2.81 30.52 3.35
C ASN A 451 -1.41 30.15 3.87
N LEU A 452 -0.55 29.52 3.05
CA LEU A 452 0.78 29.13 3.50
C LEU A 452 1.76 30.31 3.44
N LYS A 453 2.29 30.68 4.59
CA LYS A 453 3.20 31.83 4.72
C LYS A 453 4.61 31.35 5.00
N ARG A 454 5.57 31.92 4.28
CA ARG A 454 6.99 31.81 4.65
C ARG A 454 7.26 32.68 5.87
N LYS A 455 8.00 32.14 6.82
CA LYS A 455 8.50 32.91 7.97
C LYS A 455 9.85 33.54 7.66
#